data_b5c7579f881376497af9bbb94d7c0519
#
_entry.id   b5c7579f881376497af9bbb94d7c0519
#
_cell.length_a   1.000
_cell.length_b   1.000
_cell.length_c   1.000
_cell.angle_alpha   90.00
_cell.angle_beta   90.00
_cell.angle_gamma   90.00
#
_symmetry.space_group_name_H-M   'P 1'
#
loop_
_entity.id
_entity.type
_entity.pdbx_description
1 polymer ?
#
loop_
_entity_poly.entity_id
_entity_poly.type
_entity_poly.pdbx_seq_one_letter_code
_entity_poly.pdbx_strand_id
1 'polypeptide(L)'
;EGFDNVGLMVGDREKNITKILLALDCTEEVIKEAKEMGAELILTHHPLLFRKPSTITTDTLLGRKIISLIKNDINLYSAHTNWDSVKGGLNDTLVEILGFNEGIIMDKSPVDSQAGIGRVVELTKEMTVLEIINLIKSSLDVKNLRYAGDLNEVIKKIAIVNGSGQDFFGDAKKLGADLIITGDTTYHFVSDYKEMGLNILDIGHFNSEWPVLIKVSEKVKERLG
;
A
#
# COMPACT_ATOMS: atom_id res chain seq x y z
N GLU A 1 13.70 4.07 -2.89
CA GLU A 1 13.68 5.52 -2.64
C GLU A 1 14.62 5.84 -1.46
N GLY A 2 15.38 6.95 -1.54
CA GLY A 2 16.46 7.25 -0.58
C GLY A 2 15.98 7.61 0.84
N PHE A 3 14.68 7.78 1.04
CA PHE A 3 14.05 8.08 2.33
C PHE A 3 13.37 6.87 2.99
N ASP A 4 13.16 5.80 2.22
CA ASP A 4 12.45 4.61 2.72
C ASP A 4 13.42 3.64 3.40
N ASN A 5 12.88 2.81 4.29
CA ASN A 5 13.63 1.78 4.98
C ASN A 5 12.94 0.42 4.75
N VAL A 6 13.52 -0.39 3.87
CA VAL A 6 13.03 -1.72 3.51
C VAL A 6 14.06 -2.80 3.81
N GLY A 7 13.62 -4.02 3.98
CA GLY A 7 14.47 -5.18 4.26
C GLY A 7 14.38 -5.67 5.69
N LEU A 8 15.40 -6.41 6.12
CA LEU A 8 15.50 -6.94 7.48
C LEU A 8 15.79 -5.80 8.47
N MET A 9 14.82 -5.54 9.37
CA MET A 9 14.88 -4.46 10.34
C MET A 9 15.38 -4.92 11.71
N VAL A 10 14.95 -6.11 12.14
CA VAL A 10 15.34 -6.72 13.41
C VAL A 10 15.57 -8.20 13.16
N GLY A 11 16.65 -8.75 13.66
CA GLY A 11 16.91 -10.18 13.64
C GLY A 11 18.22 -10.58 12.96
N ASP A 12 18.35 -11.88 12.67
CA ASP A 12 19.53 -12.52 12.10
C ASP A 12 19.26 -12.88 10.62
N ARG A 13 20.19 -12.50 9.73
CA ARG A 13 20.11 -12.79 8.27
C ARG A 13 20.31 -14.27 7.96
N GLU A 14 21.04 -14.98 8.79
CA GLU A 14 21.39 -16.40 8.59
C GLU A 14 20.35 -17.35 9.21
N LYS A 15 19.34 -16.80 9.88
CA LYS A 15 18.30 -17.60 10.51
C LYS A 15 17.44 -18.34 9.48
N ASN A 16 17.31 -19.64 9.66
CA ASN A 16 16.31 -20.43 8.92
C ASN A 16 14.89 -20.03 9.30
N ILE A 17 14.06 -19.75 8.31
CA ILE A 17 12.65 -19.37 8.48
C ILE A 17 11.77 -20.45 7.88
N THR A 18 10.91 -21.02 8.69
CA THR A 18 9.93 -22.05 8.28
C THR A 18 8.51 -21.55 8.38
N LYS A 19 8.25 -20.52 9.21
CA LYS A 19 6.94 -19.94 9.39
C LYS A 19 7.01 -18.40 9.40
N ILE A 20 6.19 -17.81 8.55
CA ILE A 20 6.08 -16.36 8.38
C ILE A 20 4.69 -15.90 8.78
N LEU A 21 4.59 -14.85 9.60
CA LEU A 21 3.36 -14.11 9.84
C LEU A 21 3.37 -12.85 8.98
N LEU A 22 2.36 -12.71 8.11
CA LEU A 22 2.15 -11.50 7.32
C LEU A 22 1.29 -10.51 8.09
N ALA A 23 1.68 -9.23 8.09
CA ALA A 23 0.90 -8.15 8.68
C ALA A 23 1.10 -6.85 7.90
N LEU A 24 0.19 -5.89 8.05
CA LEU A 24 0.39 -4.54 7.51
C LEU A 24 1.41 -3.78 8.36
N ASP A 25 1.22 -3.82 9.68
CA ASP A 25 2.05 -3.15 10.69
C ASP A 25 2.60 -4.13 11.73
N CYS A 26 3.79 -3.85 12.25
CA CYS A 26 4.32 -4.57 13.42
C CYS A 26 3.78 -3.95 14.71
N THR A 27 2.61 -4.41 15.17
CA THR A 27 2.03 -4.02 16.47
C THR A 27 2.49 -4.94 17.61
N GLU A 28 2.23 -4.56 18.88
CA GLU A 28 2.51 -5.46 20.02
C GLU A 28 1.65 -6.73 19.95
N GLU A 29 0.41 -6.62 19.45
CA GLU A 29 -0.50 -7.75 19.21
C GLU A 29 0.02 -8.70 18.13
N VAL A 30 0.52 -8.16 17.02
CA VAL A 30 1.13 -8.96 15.92
C VAL A 30 2.36 -9.71 16.43
N ILE A 31 3.20 -9.07 17.26
CA ILE A 31 4.37 -9.76 17.86
C ILE A 31 3.91 -10.88 18.80
N LYS A 32 2.85 -10.64 19.59
CA LYS A 32 2.28 -11.66 20.47
C LYS A 32 1.72 -12.83 19.66
N GLU A 33 0.98 -12.57 18.59
CA GLU A 33 0.43 -13.58 17.69
C GLU A 33 1.56 -14.39 17.05
N ALA A 34 2.62 -13.74 16.52
CA ALA A 34 3.77 -14.44 15.96
C ALA A 34 4.43 -15.40 16.96
N LYS A 35 4.59 -14.95 18.21
CA LYS A 35 5.11 -15.81 19.30
C LYS A 35 4.19 -17.01 19.56
N GLU A 36 2.89 -16.80 19.69
CA GLU A 36 1.90 -17.85 19.98
C GLU A 36 1.80 -18.88 18.85
N MET A 37 1.95 -18.43 17.60
CA MET A 37 1.98 -19.28 16.42
C MET A 37 3.33 -19.98 16.20
N GLY A 38 4.38 -19.56 16.88
CA GLY A 38 5.77 -19.98 16.63
C GLY A 38 6.29 -19.50 15.27
N ALA A 39 5.87 -18.31 14.81
CA ALA A 39 6.42 -17.70 13.61
C ALA A 39 7.82 -17.12 13.92
N GLU A 40 8.77 -17.36 13.02
CA GLU A 40 10.17 -16.94 13.15
C GLU A 40 10.45 -15.62 12.45
N LEU A 41 9.52 -15.21 11.53
CA LEU A 41 9.59 -13.97 10.78
C LEU A 41 8.21 -13.30 10.76
N ILE A 42 8.19 -12.02 11.07
CA ILE A 42 7.07 -11.15 10.73
C ILE A 42 7.46 -10.39 9.45
N LEU A 43 6.63 -10.53 8.40
CA LEU A 43 6.76 -9.79 7.16
C LEU A 43 5.70 -8.69 7.16
N THR A 44 6.15 -7.42 7.20
CA THR A 44 5.24 -6.27 7.20
C THR A 44 5.33 -5.49 5.90
N HIS A 45 4.25 -4.76 5.57
CA HIS A 45 4.32 -3.70 4.57
C HIS A 45 4.99 -2.48 5.17
N HIS A 46 4.45 -1.91 6.24
CA HIS A 46 5.00 -0.71 6.87
C HIS A 46 6.27 -1.01 7.67
N PRO A 47 7.32 -0.17 7.51
CA PRO A 47 8.56 -0.32 8.25
C PRO A 47 8.42 0.13 9.71
N LEU A 48 8.72 -0.77 10.66
CA LEU A 48 8.78 -0.42 12.08
C LEU A 48 9.84 0.65 12.36
N LEU A 49 10.97 0.58 11.66
CA LEU A 49 12.10 1.50 11.79
C LEU A 49 12.12 2.53 10.66
N PHE A 50 11.01 3.24 10.43
CA PHE A 50 10.98 4.31 9.43
C PHE A 50 11.95 5.46 9.80
N ARG A 51 12.01 5.80 11.09
CA ARG A 51 13.00 6.76 11.64
C ARG A 51 13.94 6.04 12.58
N LYS A 52 15.24 6.39 12.53
CA LYS A 52 16.26 5.82 13.40
C LYS A 52 15.96 6.19 14.87
N PRO A 53 15.77 5.22 15.77
CA PRO A 53 15.62 5.52 17.20
C PRO A 53 16.94 5.98 17.81
N SER A 54 16.90 6.94 18.73
CA SER A 54 18.07 7.35 19.51
C SER A 54 18.33 6.42 20.69
N THR A 55 17.29 5.75 21.19
CA THR A 55 17.36 4.80 22.30
C THR A 55 16.39 3.64 22.06
N ILE A 56 16.72 2.46 22.59
CA ILE A 56 15.87 1.27 22.58
C ILE A 56 15.64 0.86 24.04
N THR A 57 14.57 1.36 24.63
CA THR A 57 14.21 1.11 26.03
C THR A 57 12.73 0.75 26.12
N THR A 58 12.29 0.19 27.24
CA THR A 58 10.89 -0.19 27.47
C THR A 58 9.94 1.00 27.69
N ASP A 59 10.49 2.21 27.84
CA ASP A 59 9.70 3.42 28.08
C ASP A 59 8.95 3.88 26.82
N THR A 60 9.46 3.51 25.64
CA THR A 60 8.84 3.85 24.36
C THR A 60 8.14 2.65 23.74
N LEU A 61 7.05 2.89 22.99
CA LEU A 61 6.36 1.84 22.24
C LEU A 61 7.30 1.13 21.25
N LEU A 62 8.09 1.92 20.52
CA LEU A 62 9.06 1.37 19.56
C LEU A 62 10.10 0.49 20.25
N GLY A 63 10.64 0.95 21.36
CA GLY A 63 11.63 0.18 22.13
C GLY A 63 11.06 -1.13 22.68
N ARG A 64 9.82 -1.12 23.22
CA ARG A 64 9.14 -2.36 23.65
C ARG A 64 8.98 -3.37 22.52
N LYS A 65 8.54 -2.91 21.33
CA LYS A 65 8.41 -3.77 20.14
C LYS A 65 9.74 -4.40 19.75
N ILE A 66 10.81 -3.60 19.62
CA ILE A 66 12.14 -4.08 19.25
C ILE A 66 12.66 -5.10 20.29
N ILE A 67 12.55 -4.76 21.59
CA ILE A 67 12.99 -5.65 22.67
C ILE A 67 12.16 -6.95 22.66
N SER A 68 10.87 -6.88 22.40
CA SER A 68 10.01 -8.06 22.32
C SER A 68 10.38 -8.97 21.15
N LEU A 69 10.65 -8.42 19.97
CA LEU A 69 11.13 -9.18 18.81
C LEU A 69 12.42 -9.92 19.14
N ILE A 70 13.42 -9.21 19.68
CA ILE A 70 14.73 -9.80 20.04
C ILE A 70 14.58 -10.88 21.10
N LYS A 71 13.82 -10.63 22.18
CA LYS A 71 13.63 -11.61 23.28
C LYS A 71 12.91 -12.87 22.85
N ASN A 72 12.05 -12.81 21.83
CA ASN A 72 11.32 -13.96 21.31
C ASN A 72 11.98 -14.57 20.08
N ASP A 73 13.17 -14.10 19.70
CA ASP A 73 13.92 -14.55 18.53
C ASP A 73 13.08 -14.50 17.24
N ILE A 74 12.33 -13.40 17.04
CA ILE A 74 11.48 -13.16 15.88
C ILE A 74 12.16 -12.12 14.99
N ASN A 75 12.41 -12.48 13.73
CA ASN A 75 12.89 -11.56 12.72
C ASN A 75 11.76 -10.64 12.25
N LEU A 76 12.08 -9.40 11.90
CA LEU A 76 11.16 -8.46 11.26
C LEU A 76 11.72 -8.01 9.92
N TYR A 77 11.01 -8.26 8.86
CA TYR A 77 11.32 -7.78 7.52
C TYR A 77 10.18 -6.89 7.02
N SER A 78 10.50 -5.74 6.43
CA SER A 78 9.49 -4.85 5.85
C SER A 78 9.70 -4.71 4.34
N ALA A 79 8.61 -4.89 3.59
CA ALA A 79 8.52 -4.70 2.16
C ALA A 79 7.50 -3.57 1.89
N HIS A 80 7.98 -2.34 1.77
CA HIS A 80 7.20 -1.11 1.68
C HIS A 80 7.16 -0.61 0.23
N THR A 81 7.76 0.53 -0.08
CA THR A 81 7.72 1.12 -1.43
C THR A 81 8.32 0.21 -2.52
N ASN A 82 9.17 -0.73 -2.17
CA ASN A 82 9.63 -1.75 -3.11
C ASN A 82 8.49 -2.69 -3.55
N TRP A 83 7.53 -3.00 -2.67
CA TRP A 83 6.33 -3.76 -3.03
C TRP A 83 5.30 -2.93 -3.79
N ASP A 84 5.22 -1.63 -3.51
CA ASP A 84 4.38 -0.72 -4.28
C ASP A 84 4.88 -0.55 -5.71
N SER A 85 6.20 -0.54 -5.87
CA SER A 85 6.85 -0.17 -7.13
C SER A 85 6.98 -1.33 -8.12
N VAL A 86 7.18 -2.57 -7.63
CA VAL A 86 7.50 -3.71 -8.49
C VAL A 86 6.31 -4.14 -9.35
N LYS A 87 6.60 -4.64 -10.56
CA LYS A 87 5.58 -5.25 -11.42
C LYS A 87 4.93 -6.44 -10.72
N GLY A 88 3.59 -6.47 -10.71
CA GLY A 88 2.79 -7.45 -9.98
C GLY A 88 2.74 -7.23 -8.46
N GLY A 89 3.24 -6.08 -7.99
CA GLY A 89 3.15 -5.62 -6.60
C GLY A 89 1.79 -5.02 -6.24
N LEU A 90 1.76 -4.17 -5.19
CA LEU A 90 0.48 -3.71 -4.63
C LEU A 90 -0.34 -2.88 -5.62
N ASN A 91 0.26 -1.91 -6.31
CA ASN A 91 -0.48 -1.07 -7.26
C ASN A 91 -1.07 -1.87 -8.42
N ASP A 92 -0.32 -2.82 -9.01
CA ASP A 92 -0.83 -3.69 -10.08
C ASP A 92 -1.93 -4.62 -9.57
N THR A 93 -1.77 -5.14 -8.36
CA THR A 93 -2.77 -6.04 -7.75
C THR A 93 -4.07 -5.30 -7.41
N LEU A 94 -4.01 -4.03 -7.00
CA LEU A 94 -5.20 -3.22 -6.81
C LEU A 94 -5.95 -2.98 -8.14
N VAL A 95 -5.22 -2.70 -9.22
CA VAL A 95 -5.79 -2.62 -10.58
C VAL A 95 -6.48 -3.94 -10.96
N GLU A 96 -5.83 -5.08 -10.71
CA GLU A 96 -6.37 -6.43 -10.97
C GLU A 96 -7.65 -6.72 -10.16
N ILE A 97 -7.66 -6.41 -8.85
CA ILE A 97 -8.83 -6.61 -7.96
C ILE A 97 -10.04 -5.79 -8.44
N LEU A 98 -9.81 -4.59 -8.95
CA LEU A 98 -10.85 -3.73 -9.50
C LEU A 98 -11.31 -4.17 -10.90
N GLY A 99 -10.69 -5.19 -11.48
CA GLY A 99 -11.05 -5.74 -12.80
C GLY A 99 -10.65 -4.86 -13.97
N PHE A 100 -9.68 -3.96 -13.78
CA PHE A 100 -9.17 -3.10 -14.83
C PHE A 100 -8.03 -3.78 -15.59
N ASN A 101 -7.78 -3.32 -16.82
CA ASN A 101 -6.62 -3.76 -17.59
C ASN A 101 -5.30 -3.23 -16.99
N GLU A 102 -4.17 -3.82 -17.40
CA GLU A 102 -2.83 -3.36 -17.00
C GLU A 102 -2.66 -1.86 -17.28
N GLY A 103 -2.26 -1.12 -16.23
CA GLY A 103 -2.02 0.31 -16.30
C GLY A 103 -0.58 0.65 -16.65
N ILE A 104 -0.36 1.88 -17.13
CA ILE A 104 0.99 2.43 -17.24
C ILE A 104 1.47 2.92 -15.88
N ILE A 105 2.77 2.79 -15.62
CA ILE A 105 3.40 3.32 -14.40
C ILE A 105 3.30 4.85 -14.39
N MET A 106 2.80 5.42 -13.29
CA MET A 106 2.58 6.84 -13.15
C MET A 106 3.88 7.60 -12.84
N ASP A 107 4.59 7.19 -11.79
CA ASP A 107 5.91 7.72 -11.42
C ASP A 107 6.96 6.61 -11.52
N LYS A 108 7.76 6.67 -12.59
CA LYS A 108 8.76 5.63 -12.89
C LYS A 108 9.98 5.74 -12.00
N SER A 109 10.48 4.60 -11.56
CA SER A 109 11.76 4.53 -10.87
C SER A 109 12.91 5.00 -11.80
N PRO A 110 13.84 5.80 -11.28
CA PRO A 110 15.01 6.21 -12.07
C PRO A 110 16.02 5.09 -12.34
N VAL A 111 15.94 3.98 -11.59
CA VAL A 111 16.88 2.85 -11.69
C VAL A 111 16.30 1.64 -12.41
N ASP A 112 14.98 1.54 -12.51
CA ASP A 112 14.28 0.46 -13.21
C ASP A 112 13.01 1.00 -13.88
N SER A 113 12.99 1.06 -15.19
CA SER A 113 11.85 1.57 -15.96
C SER A 113 10.60 0.67 -15.89
N GLN A 114 10.72 -0.54 -15.37
CA GLN A 114 9.61 -1.48 -15.15
C GLN A 114 9.04 -1.39 -13.72
N ALA A 115 9.65 -0.58 -12.86
CA ALA A 115 9.20 -0.31 -11.50
C ALA A 115 8.78 1.16 -11.35
N GLY A 116 7.87 1.43 -10.42
CA GLY A 116 7.43 2.78 -10.08
C GLY A 116 6.09 2.80 -9.38
N ILE A 117 5.78 3.96 -8.81
CA ILE A 117 4.60 4.15 -7.97
C ILE A 117 3.38 4.51 -8.83
N GLY A 118 2.23 3.99 -8.41
CA GLY A 118 0.94 4.25 -9.02
C GLY A 118 0.77 3.68 -10.43
N ARG A 119 -0.48 3.57 -10.84
CA ARG A 119 -0.86 3.12 -12.19
C ARG A 119 -1.89 4.06 -12.77
N VAL A 120 -1.81 4.31 -14.06
CA VAL A 120 -2.85 5.00 -14.82
C VAL A 120 -3.46 4.02 -15.81
N VAL A 121 -4.76 3.85 -15.73
CA VAL A 121 -5.55 2.88 -16.50
C VAL A 121 -6.52 3.60 -17.40
N GLU A 122 -6.56 3.25 -18.66
CA GLU A 122 -7.65 3.63 -19.56
C GLU A 122 -8.77 2.60 -19.47
N LEU A 123 -9.98 3.08 -19.15
CA LEU A 123 -11.14 2.21 -19.03
C LEU A 123 -11.57 1.72 -20.42
N THR A 124 -11.81 0.43 -20.56
CA THR A 124 -12.37 -0.17 -21.79
C THR A 124 -13.82 0.23 -22.03
N LYS A 125 -14.53 0.55 -20.96
CA LYS A 125 -15.87 1.09 -20.95
C LYS A 125 -15.92 2.28 -19.99
N GLU A 126 -16.41 3.40 -20.45
CA GLU A 126 -16.64 4.58 -19.63
C GLU A 126 -17.56 4.25 -18.44
N MET A 127 -17.24 4.79 -17.27
CA MET A 127 -18.00 4.61 -16.04
C MET A 127 -18.22 5.96 -15.36
N THR A 128 -19.34 6.11 -14.68
CA THR A 128 -19.54 7.27 -13.80
C THR A 128 -18.74 7.11 -12.50
N VAL A 129 -18.46 8.22 -11.83
CA VAL A 129 -17.82 8.20 -10.49
C VAL A 129 -18.61 7.29 -9.53
N LEU A 130 -19.97 7.35 -9.59
CA LEU A 130 -20.83 6.51 -8.76
C LEU A 130 -20.68 5.01 -9.06
N GLU A 131 -20.58 4.63 -10.33
CA GLU A 131 -20.34 3.23 -10.72
C GLU A 131 -18.96 2.73 -10.21
N ILE A 132 -17.92 3.58 -10.28
CA ILE A 132 -16.59 3.26 -9.75
C ILE A 132 -16.63 3.12 -8.22
N ILE A 133 -17.34 4.00 -7.51
CA ILE A 133 -17.55 3.88 -6.06
C ILE A 133 -18.19 2.53 -5.71
N ASN A 134 -19.24 2.13 -6.44
CA ASN A 134 -19.92 0.86 -6.19
C ASN A 134 -19.04 -0.35 -6.50
N LEU A 135 -18.23 -0.26 -7.56
CA LEU A 135 -17.22 -1.28 -7.89
C LEU A 135 -16.20 -1.44 -6.74
N ILE A 136 -15.62 -0.34 -6.25
CA ILE A 136 -14.66 -0.34 -5.13
C ILE A 136 -15.28 -0.98 -3.89
N LYS A 137 -16.50 -0.55 -3.52
CA LYS A 137 -17.21 -1.09 -2.36
C LYS A 137 -17.43 -2.60 -2.44
N SER A 138 -17.78 -3.10 -3.62
CA SER A 138 -18.00 -4.54 -3.82
C SER A 138 -16.73 -5.35 -3.91
N SER A 139 -15.67 -4.81 -4.53
CA SER A 139 -14.42 -5.54 -4.77
C SER A 139 -13.51 -5.59 -3.54
N LEU A 140 -13.55 -4.55 -2.68
CA LEU A 140 -12.68 -4.42 -1.52
C LEU A 140 -13.43 -4.49 -0.17
N ASP A 141 -14.74 -4.75 -0.18
CA ASP A 141 -15.62 -4.69 1.01
C ASP A 141 -15.54 -3.36 1.79
N VAL A 142 -15.34 -2.25 1.06
CA VAL A 142 -15.25 -0.91 1.66
C VAL A 142 -16.64 -0.37 1.95
N LYS A 143 -16.97 -0.17 3.22
CA LYS A 143 -18.28 0.34 3.64
C LYS A 143 -18.41 1.84 3.46
N ASN A 144 -17.38 2.58 3.81
CA ASN A 144 -17.33 4.04 3.75
C ASN A 144 -16.06 4.50 3.03
N LEU A 145 -16.21 5.50 2.16
CA LEU A 145 -15.10 6.20 1.53
C LEU A 145 -15.42 7.69 1.46
N ARG A 146 -14.40 8.49 1.24
CA ARG A 146 -14.57 9.93 0.97
C ARG A 146 -14.43 10.19 -0.53
N TYR A 147 -15.16 11.16 -1.03
CA TYR A 147 -15.00 11.56 -2.42
C TYR A 147 -15.11 13.08 -2.58
N ALA A 148 -14.48 13.59 -3.62
CA ALA A 148 -14.64 14.95 -4.09
C ALA A 148 -14.75 14.94 -5.63
N GLY A 149 -15.85 15.48 -6.16
CA GLY A 149 -16.16 15.47 -7.58
C GLY A 149 -17.66 15.39 -7.82
N ASP A 150 -18.05 15.16 -9.08
CA ASP A 150 -19.44 14.91 -9.47
C ASP A 150 -19.67 13.41 -9.64
N LEU A 151 -20.66 12.87 -8.93
CA LEU A 151 -21.01 11.44 -8.98
C LEU A 151 -21.44 10.97 -10.38
N ASN A 152 -21.97 11.87 -11.21
CA ASN A 152 -22.44 11.57 -12.56
C ASN A 152 -21.38 11.83 -13.63
N GLU A 153 -20.22 12.38 -13.26
CA GLU A 153 -19.14 12.61 -14.23
C GLU A 153 -18.65 11.29 -14.83
N VAL A 154 -18.49 11.30 -16.15
CA VAL A 154 -18.04 10.14 -16.91
C VAL A 154 -16.52 10.09 -16.92
N ILE A 155 -15.97 8.99 -16.45
CA ILE A 155 -14.55 8.73 -16.29
C ILE A 155 -14.07 7.80 -17.40
N LYS A 156 -12.97 8.15 -18.03
CA LYS A 156 -12.28 7.37 -19.08
C LYS A 156 -10.93 6.87 -18.63
N LYS A 157 -10.26 7.64 -17.76
CA LYS A 157 -8.92 7.36 -17.30
C LYS A 157 -8.80 7.52 -15.78
N ILE A 158 -8.29 6.50 -15.11
CA ILE A 158 -8.18 6.45 -13.65
C ILE A 158 -6.71 6.35 -13.26
N ALA A 159 -6.27 7.16 -12.31
CA ALA A 159 -5.03 6.96 -11.57
C ALA A 159 -5.30 6.16 -10.30
N ILE A 160 -4.41 5.26 -9.93
CA ILE A 160 -4.51 4.41 -8.74
C ILE A 160 -3.18 4.46 -7.99
N VAL A 161 -3.24 4.82 -6.71
CA VAL A 161 -2.11 4.80 -5.77
C VAL A 161 -2.61 4.22 -4.45
N ASN A 162 -2.16 3.04 -4.09
CA ASN A 162 -2.49 2.47 -2.77
C ASN A 162 -1.78 3.26 -1.65
N GLY A 163 -2.31 3.17 -0.43
CA GLY A 163 -1.82 3.94 0.71
C GLY A 163 -2.03 5.45 0.55
N SER A 164 -1.03 6.25 0.86
CA SER A 164 -1.08 7.72 0.81
C SER A 164 -0.55 8.25 -0.51
N GLY A 165 -1.44 8.60 -1.43
CA GLY A 165 -1.10 9.00 -2.81
C GLY A 165 -1.37 10.47 -3.15
N GLN A 166 -1.65 11.35 -2.18
CA GLN A 166 -1.96 12.75 -2.49
C GLN A 166 -0.83 13.49 -3.19
N ASP A 167 0.44 13.13 -2.94
CA ASP A 167 1.60 13.77 -3.57
C ASP A 167 1.69 13.48 -5.08
N PHE A 168 0.96 12.47 -5.56
CA PHE A 168 0.89 12.07 -6.97
C PHE A 168 -0.30 12.67 -7.74
N PHE A 169 -1.11 13.54 -7.14
CA PHE A 169 -2.23 14.19 -7.83
C PHE A 169 -1.78 14.99 -9.06
N GLY A 170 -0.62 15.66 -8.95
CA GLY A 170 -0.02 16.40 -10.06
C GLY A 170 0.36 15.49 -11.24
N ASP A 171 0.91 14.33 -10.97
CA ASP A 171 1.31 13.38 -12.01
C ASP A 171 0.11 12.68 -12.63
N ALA A 172 -0.91 12.35 -11.83
CA ALA A 172 -2.20 11.87 -12.34
C ALA A 172 -2.80 12.87 -13.34
N LYS A 173 -2.84 14.16 -13.01
CA LYS A 173 -3.33 15.23 -13.90
C LYS A 173 -2.51 15.34 -15.17
N LYS A 174 -1.16 15.35 -15.09
CA LYS A 174 -0.26 15.41 -16.25
C LYS A 174 -0.50 14.25 -17.22
N LEU A 175 -0.84 13.07 -16.70
CA LEU A 175 -1.13 11.87 -17.48
C LEU A 175 -2.60 11.83 -17.98
N GLY A 176 -3.38 12.86 -17.67
CA GLY A 176 -4.76 13.03 -18.13
C GLY A 176 -5.76 12.13 -17.40
N ALA A 177 -5.50 11.78 -16.15
CA ALA A 177 -6.48 11.07 -15.34
C ALA A 177 -7.67 11.98 -15.00
N ASP A 178 -8.88 11.45 -15.15
CA ASP A 178 -10.15 12.11 -14.78
C ASP A 178 -10.44 11.91 -13.29
N LEU A 179 -9.92 10.80 -12.72
CA LEU A 179 -10.15 10.38 -11.34
C LEU A 179 -8.90 9.73 -10.76
N ILE A 180 -8.65 9.94 -9.46
CA ILE A 180 -7.65 9.21 -8.69
C ILE A 180 -8.29 8.45 -7.54
N ILE A 181 -7.87 7.18 -7.36
CA ILE A 181 -8.20 6.30 -6.23
C ILE A 181 -6.97 6.20 -5.34
N THR A 182 -7.10 6.54 -4.06
CA THR A 182 -6.01 6.52 -3.07
C THR A 182 -6.54 6.48 -1.64
N GLY A 183 -5.68 6.69 -0.65
CA GLY A 183 -6.01 6.90 0.76
C GLY A 183 -5.30 8.11 1.36
N ASP A 184 -5.64 8.43 2.63
CA ASP A 184 -4.96 9.43 3.46
C ASP A 184 -4.85 10.84 2.84
N THR A 185 -5.92 11.32 2.25
CA THR A 185 -5.96 12.64 1.64
C THR A 185 -6.25 13.75 2.65
N THR A 186 -5.67 14.92 2.44
CA THR A 186 -5.89 16.12 3.24
C THR A 186 -6.76 17.14 2.53
N TYR A 187 -7.46 17.98 3.31
CA TYR A 187 -8.48 18.90 2.81
C TYR A 187 -7.98 19.81 1.68
N HIS A 188 -6.86 20.49 1.86
CA HIS A 188 -6.37 21.47 0.88
C HIS A 188 -5.96 20.80 -0.44
N PHE A 189 -5.25 19.68 -0.39
CA PHE A 189 -4.93 18.91 -1.60
C PHE A 189 -6.18 18.51 -2.38
N VAL A 190 -7.18 17.96 -1.69
CA VAL A 190 -8.44 17.55 -2.30
C VAL A 190 -9.19 18.74 -2.90
N SER A 191 -9.27 19.87 -2.17
CA SER A 191 -9.97 21.08 -2.62
C SER A 191 -9.33 21.63 -3.89
N ASP A 192 -8.01 21.79 -3.90
CA ASP A 192 -7.28 22.39 -4.99
C ASP A 192 -7.36 21.54 -6.27
N TYR A 193 -7.14 20.23 -6.15
CA TYR A 193 -7.16 19.34 -7.31
C TYR A 193 -8.57 19.06 -7.83
N LYS A 194 -9.59 19.09 -6.96
CA LYS A 194 -10.99 19.10 -7.40
C LYS A 194 -11.31 20.35 -8.25
N GLU A 195 -10.85 21.52 -7.81
CA GLU A 195 -11.03 22.77 -8.58
C GLU A 195 -10.30 22.72 -9.93
N MET A 196 -9.16 22.01 -9.99
CA MET A 196 -8.44 21.71 -11.21
C MET A 196 -9.09 20.62 -12.08
N GLY A 197 -10.26 20.08 -11.70
CA GLY A 197 -11.03 19.09 -12.46
C GLY A 197 -10.51 17.65 -12.31
N LEU A 198 -9.94 17.28 -11.16
CA LEU A 198 -9.61 15.89 -10.83
C LEU A 198 -10.66 15.36 -9.83
N ASN A 199 -11.34 14.29 -10.17
CA ASN A 199 -12.17 13.59 -9.19
C ASN A 199 -11.28 12.76 -8.25
N ILE A 200 -11.61 12.72 -6.96
CA ILE A 200 -10.77 12.08 -5.95
C ILE A 200 -11.63 11.10 -5.15
N LEU A 201 -11.20 9.85 -5.10
CA LEU A 201 -11.76 8.82 -4.23
C LEU A 201 -10.73 8.42 -3.19
N ASP A 202 -10.97 8.80 -1.93
CA ASP A 202 -10.19 8.36 -0.78
C ASP A 202 -10.90 7.16 -0.15
N ILE A 203 -10.37 5.99 -0.43
CA ILE A 203 -10.91 4.71 0.06
C ILE A 203 -10.34 4.30 1.42
N GLY A 204 -9.42 5.12 1.95
CA GLY A 204 -8.67 4.87 3.18
C GLY A 204 -7.41 4.03 2.96
N HIS A 205 -6.38 4.32 3.74
CA HIS A 205 -5.07 3.67 3.69
C HIS A 205 -5.20 2.15 3.82
N PHE A 206 -5.74 1.69 4.95
CA PHE A 206 -5.92 0.27 5.24
C PHE A 206 -6.73 -0.46 4.15
N ASN A 207 -7.81 0.14 3.66
CA ASN A 207 -8.67 -0.51 2.66
C ASN A 207 -7.99 -0.62 1.30
N SER A 208 -7.05 0.27 0.97
CA SER A 208 -6.29 0.23 -0.27
C SER A 208 -5.11 -0.74 -0.24
N GLU A 209 -4.66 -1.15 0.95
CA GLU A 209 -3.45 -1.96 1.13
C GLU A 209 -3.74 -3.37 1.67
N TRP A 210 -4.53 -3.52 2.74
CA TRP A 210 -4.68 -4.83 3.38
C TRP A 210 -5.27 -5.92 2.48
N PRO A 211 -6.41 -5.71 1.77
CA PRO A 211 -6.93 -6.73 0.86
C PRO A 211 -5.96 -7.06 -0.28
N VAL A 212 -5.22 -6.05 -0.73
CA VAL A 212 -4.22 -6.18 -1.80
C VAL A 212 -3.01 -6.99 -1.31
N LEU A 213 -2.54 -6.70 -0.09
CA LEU A 213 -1.42 -7.42 0.54
C LEU A 213 -1.73 -8.90 0.72
N ILE A 214 -2.96 -9.25 1.13
CA ILE A 214 -3.42 -10.65 1.20
C ILE A 214 -3.29 -11.30 -0.18
N LYS A 215 -3.75 -10.65 -1.23
CA LYS A 215 -3.69 -11.17 -2.60
C LYS A 215 -2.24 -11.33 -3.11
N VAL A 216 -1.37 -10.37 -2.79
CA VAL A 216 0.07 -10.45 -3.12
C VAL A 216 0.75 -11.58 -2.35
N SER A 217 0.36 -11.80 -1.08
CA SER A 217 0.94 -12.87 -0.25
C SER A 217 0.67 -14.27 -0.80
N GLU A 218 -0.47 -14.49 -1.47
CA GLU A 218 -0.76 -15.75 -2.17
C GLU A 218 0.29 -16.02 -3.26
N LYS A 219 0.63 -14.99 -4.06
CA LYS A 219 1.68 -15.07 -5.10
C LYS A 219 3.07 -15.35 -4.50
N VAL A 220 3.36 -14.74 -3.34
CA VAL A 220 4.63 -14.97 -2.61
C VAL A 220 4.68 -16.40 -2.09
N LYS A 221 3.60 -16.88 -1.48
CA LYS A 221 3.49 -18.25 -0.96
C LYS A 221 3.74 -19.29 -2.07
N GLU A 222 3.16 -19.12 -3.25
CA GLU A 222 3.37 -20.02 -4.40
C GLU A 222 4.84 -20.09 -4.84
N ARG A 223 5.62 -19.00 -4.65
CA ARG A 223 7.05 -18.96 -5.01
C ARG A 223 7.98 -19.50 -3.94
N LEU A 224 7.55 -19.49 -2.69
CA LEU A 224 8.34 -20.01 -1.56
C LEU A 224 8.18 -21.53 -1.38
N GLY A 225 7.11 -22.12 -1.87
CA GLY A 225 6.82 -23.55 -1.81
C GLY A 225 5.94 -23.90 -0.62
#